data_64e8180a93756cfe69c06b5a855c05ef
#
_entry.id   64e8180a93756cfe69c06b5a855c05ef
#
_cell.length_a   1.000
_cell.length_b   1.000
_cell.length_c   1.000
_cell.angle_alpha   90.00
_cell.angle_beta   90.00
_cell.angle_gamma   90.00
#
_symmetry.space_group_name_H-M   'P 1'
#
loop_
_entity.id
_entity.type
_entity.pdbx_description
1 polymer ?
#
loop_
_entity_poly.entity_id
_entity_poly.type
_entity_poly.pdbx_seq_one_letter_code
_entity_poly.pdbx_strand_id
1 'polypeptide(L)'
;EEKKYDEAVVYWKKIEYQQPEYLGLVAQKVISAYETQHNVNEALSILSRYYDLYKLKTLLSTLYSAIMSNEGPKKAETIARNELIQRPSLSALDQLFEAQAIGKTSGISNIELIQQTIKNAIGDRRFYSCKKCGFKAKQFHWHCPACNSWESFPSEPIDIIMDNKI
;
A
#
# COMPACT_ATOMS: atom_id res chain seq x y z
N GLU A 1 13.49 -1.33 -24.90
CA GLU A 1 12.80 -1.53 -23.60
C GLU A 1 12.18 -0.22 -23.05
N GLU A 2 12.86 0.96 -23.13
CA GLU A 2 12.36 2.25 -22.63
C GLU A 2 10.98 2.64 -23.21
N LYS A 3 10.79 2.50 -24.51
CA LYS A 3 9.49 2.82 -25.16
C LYS A 3 8.29 2.05 -24.60
N LYS A 4 8.50 0.88 -24.05
CA LYS A 4 7.42 0.07 -23.43
C LYS A 4 6.99 0.60 -22.06
N TYR A 5 7.89 1.29 -21.33
CA TYR A 5 7.55 1.88 -20.04
C TYR A 5 6.64 3.10 -20.21
N ASP A 6 6.91 3.95 -21.20
CA ASP A 6 6.07 5.13 -21.50
C ASP A 6 4.65 4.71 -21.89
N GLU A 7 4.53 3.71 -22.76
CA GLU A 7 3.23 3.15 -23.12
C GLU A 7 2.51 2.55 -21.91
N ALA A 8 3.22 1.79 -21.07
CA ALA A 8 2.66 1.20 -19.87
C ALA A 8 2.14 2.26 -18.89
N VAL A 9 2.89 3.33 -18.67
CA VAL A 9 2.47 4.47 -17.82
C VAL A 9 1.19 5.10 -18.34
N VAL A 10 1.05 5.28 -19.67
CA VAL A 10 -0.18 5.80 -20.28
C VAL A 10 -1.37 4.88 -19.99
N TYR A 11 -1.20 3.56 -20.09
CA TYR A 11 -2.27 2.60 -19.78
C TYR A 11 -2.62 2.58 -18.29
N TRP A 12 -1.62 2.66 -17.40
CA TRP A 12 -1.88 2.70 -15.95
C TRP A 12 -2.61 3.99 -15.54
N LYS A 13 -2.30 5.13 -16.16
CA LYS A 13 -3.05 6.38 -15.94
C LYS A 13 -4.53 6.27 -16.36
N LYS A 14 -4.87 5.42 -17.34
CA LYS A 14 -6.27 5.17 -17.72
C LYS A 14 -7.08 4.46 -16.64
N ILE A 15 -6.44 3.69 -15.75
CA ILE A 15 -7.11 3.02 -14.63
C ILE A 15 -7.81 4.04 -13.73
N GLU A 16 -7.25 5.24 -13.58
CA GLU A 16 -7.87 6.33 -12.81
C GLU A 16 -9.29 6.65 -13.30
N TYR A 17 -9.53 6.59 -14.62
CA TYR A 17 -10.81 6.92 -15.21
C TYR A 17 -11.76 5.73 -15.32
N GLN A 18 -11.23 4.52 -15.33
CA GLN A 18 -12.01 3.30 -15.50
C GLN A 18 -12.43 2.70 -14.16
N GLN A 19 -11.46 2.39 -13.31
CA GLN A 19 -11.66 1.76 -12.00
C GLN A 19 -10.55 2.19 -11.04
N PRO A 20 -10.65 3.38 -10.42
CA PRO A 20 -9.59 3.93 -9.58
C PRO A 20 -9.22 3.05 -8.38
N GLU A 21 -10.12 2.19 -7.95
CA GLU A 21 -9.88 1.22 -6.87
C GLU A 21 -8.73 0.24 -7.17
N TYR A 22 -8.36 0.03 -8.42
CA TYR A 22 -7.24 -0.81 -8.81
C TYR A 22 -5.90 -0.07 -8.92
N LEU A 23 -5.85 1.24 -8.70
CA LEU A 23 -4.62 2.02 -8.74
C LEU A 23 -3.54 1.48 -7.79
N GLY A 24 -3.94 0.98 -6.61
CA GLY A 24 -3.02 0.37 -5.66
C GLY A 24 -2.28 -0.86 -6.20
N LEU A 25 -2.91 -1.63 -7.11
CA LEU A 25 -2.31 -2.84 -7.69
C LEU A 25 -1.22 -2.52 -8.71
N VAL A 26 -1.25 -1.35 -9.33
CA VAL A 26 -0.26 -0.92 -10.34
C VAL A 26 0.75 0.09 -9.80
N ALA A 27 0.53 0.63 -8.60
CA ALA A 27 1.35 1.69 -8.01
C ALA A 27 2.84 1.35 -7.99
N GLN A 28 3.21 0.12 -7.58
CA GLN A 28 4.62 -0.32 -7.58
C GLN A 28 5.22 -0.33 -8.98
N LYS A 29 4.46 -0.75 -9.98
CA LYS A 29 4.92 -0.76 -11.39
C LYS A 29 5.14 0.66 -11.92
N VAL A 30 4.28 1.59 -11.52
CA VAL A 30 4.44 3.02 -11.85
C VAL A 30 5.75 3.55 -11.27
N ILE A 31 6.02 3.31 -9.97
CA ILE A 31 7.29 3.73 -9.35
C ILE A 31 8.48 3.14 -10.11
N SER A 32 8.50 1.82 -10.32
CA SER A 32 9.62 1.16 -11.00
C SER A 32 9.86 1.67 -12.43
N ALA A 33 8.81 2.04 -13.16
CA ALA A 33 8.95 2.64 -14.48
C ALA A 33 9.60 4.02 -14.42
N TYR A 34 9.21 4.85 -13.48
CA TYR A 34 9.80 6.18 -13.29
C TYR A 34 11.21 6.12 -12.66
N GLU A 35 11.52 5.12 -11.83
CA GLU A 35 12.87 4.85 -11.33
C GLU A 35 13.83 4.59 -12.50
N THR A 36 13.40 3.76 -13.46
CA THR A 36 14.19 3.46 -14.66
C THR A 36 14.47 4.73 -15.50
N GLN A 37 13.58 5.71 -15.46
CA GLN A 37 13.70 6.98 -16.16
C GLN A 37 14.40 8.09 -15.33
N HIS A 38 14.90 7.75 -14.13
CA HIS A 38 15.48 8.70 -13.18
C HIS A 38 14.54 9.87 -12.79
N ASN A 39 13.22 9.64 -12.83
CA ASN A 39 12.20 10.65 -12.55
C ASN A 39 11.22 10.25 -11.44
N VAL A 40 11.74 9.73 -10.32
CA VAL A 40 10.94 9.22 -9.18
C VAL A 40 10.03 10.30 -8.58
N ASN A 41 10.46 11.57 -8.59
CA ASN A 41 9.67 12.67 -8.03
C ASN A 41 8.31 12.83 -8.72
N GLU A 42 8.23 12.59 -10.02
CA GLU A 42 6.97 12.61 -10.75
C GLU A 42 6.07 11.46 -10.32
N ALA A 43 6.62 10.25 -10.16
CA ALA A 43 5.86 9.12 -9.64
C ALA A 43 5.28 9.40 -8.25
N LEU A 44 6.11 9.94 -7.33
CA LEU A 44 5.66 10.31 -5.99
C LEU A 44 4.55 11.35 -6.02
N SER A 45 4.66 12.36 -6.89
CA SER A 45 3.62 13.38 -7.07
C SER A 45 2.29 12.77 -7.56
N ILE A 46 2.34 11.90 -8.57
CA ILE A 46 1.17 11.20 -9.11
C ILE A 46 0.52 10.31 -8.03
N LEU A 47 1.30 9.51 -7.33
CA LEU A 47 0.78 8.60 -6.30
C LEU A 47 0.24 9.35 -5.09
N SER A 48 0.86 10.47 -4.69
CA SER A 48 0.35 11.34 -3.62
C SER A 48 -1.02 11.90 -4.01
N ARG A 49 -1.17 12.40 -5.24
CA ARG A 49 -2.45 12.88 -5.76
C ARG A 49 -3.52 11.77 -5.76
N TYR A 50 -3.18 10.59 -6.23
CA TYR A 50 -4.10 9.44 -6.21
C TYR A 50 -4.48 9.05 -4.79
N TYR A 51 -3.51 9.03 -3.88
CA TYR A 51 -3.79 8.75 -2.48
C TYR A 51 -4.73 9.79 -1.87
N ASP A 52 -4.52 11.06 -2.15
CA ASP A 52 -5.38 12.14 -1.65
C ASP A 52 -6.81 12.04 -2.16
N LEU A 53 -7.00 11.64 -3.39
CA LEU A 53 -8.32 11.49 -4.01
C LEU A 53 -9.06 10.22 -3.57
N TYR A 54 -8.37 9.07 -3.58
CA TYR A 54 -9.02 7.75 -3.46
C TYR A 54 -8.79 7.07 -2.11
N LYS A 55 -7.81 7.51 -1.34
CA LYS A 55 -7.51 7.01 0.03
C LYS A 55 -7.35 5.49 0.13
N LEU A 56 -6.79 4.84 -0.90
CA LEU A 56 -6.57 3.40 -0.94
C LEU A 56 -5.39 2.99 -0.05
N LYS A 57 -5.59 1.99 0.80
CA LYS A 57 -4.56 1.50 1.75
C LYS A 57 -3.34 0.89 1.03
N THR A 58 -3.58 0.15 -0.06
CA THR A 58 -2.52 -0.43 -0.88
C THR A 58 -1.66 0.64 -1.54
N LEU A 59 -2.28 1.73 -1.97
CA LEU A 59 -1.58 2.88 -2.53
C LEU A 59 -0.72 3.59 -1.48
N LEU A 60 -1.25 3.75 -0.26
CA LEU A 60 -0.50 4.31 0.86
C LEU A 60 0.76 3.51 1.17
N SER A 61 0.64 2.19 1.24
CA SER A 61 1.79 1.31 1.54
C SER A 61 2.92 1.48 0.52
N THR A 62 2.56 1.54 -0.76
CA THR A 62 3.53 1.74 -1.84
C THR A 62 4.14 3.15 -1.80
N LEU A 63 3.31 4.18 -1.60
CA LEU A 63 3.76 5.57 -1.48
C LEU A 63 4.69 5.76 -0.27
N TYR A 64 4.32 5.18 0.88
CA TYR A 64 5.15 5.23 2.09
C TYR A 64 6.54 4.63 1.83
N SER A 65 6.62 3.42 1.25
CA SER A 65 7.89 2.77 0.96
C SER A 65 8.76 3.58 -0.01
N ALA A 66 8.14 4.16 -1.03
CA ALA A 66 8.85 5.00 -1.99
C ALA A 66 9.36 6.31 -1.37
N ILE A 67 8.57 6.95 -0.52
CA ILE A 67 8.99 8.16 0.22
C ILE A 67 10.09 7.83 1.22
N MET A 68 9.97 6.71 1.95
CA MET A 68 11.01 6.25 2.87
C MET A 68 12.36 6.13 2.17
N SER A 69 12.38 5.52 0.98
CA SER A 69 13.60 5.28 0.20
C SER A 69 14.17 6.56 -0.44
N ASN A 70 13.32 7.47 -0.92
CA ASN A 70 13.77 8.61 -1.74
C ASN A 70 13.83 9.94 -0.96
N GLU A 71 12.95 10.14 0.02
CA GLU A 71 12.83 11.41 0.76
C GLU A 71 13.18 11.28 2.25
N GLY A 72 13.30 10.04 2.71
CA GLY A 72 13.77 9.69 4.05
C GLY A 72 12.69 9.58 5.12
N PRO A 73 13.10 9.14 6.34
CA PRO A 73 12.17 8.71 7.40
C PRO A 73 11.29 9.85 7.94
N LYS A 74 11.75 11.10 7.96
CA LYS A 74 10.96 12.22 8.49
C LYS A 74 9.69 12.48 7.67
N LYS A 75 9.77 12.43 6.33
CA LYS A 75 8.61 12.60 5.47
C LYS A 75 7.69 11.38 5.54
N ALA A 76 8.24 10.19 5.56
CA ALA A 76 7.50 8.94 5.73
C ALA A 76 6.74 8.92 7.07
N GLU A 77 7.37 9.36 8.17
CA GLU A 77 6.72 9.53 9.48
C GLU A 77 5.51 10.45 9.40
N THR A 78 5.63 11.58 8.70
CA THR A 78 4.54 12.54 8.57
C THR A 78 3.31 11.92 7.89
N ILE A 79 3.52 11.16 6.82
CA ILE A 79 2.43 10.49 6.09
C ILE A 79 1.79 9.41 6.96
N ALA A 80 2.58 8.54 7.59
CA ALA A 80 2.07 7.49 8.47
C ALA A 80 1.29 8.06 9.67
N ARG A 81 1.77 9.17 10.25
CA ARG A 81 1.09 9.87 11.34
C ARG A 81 -0.26 10.46 10.90
N ASN A 82 -0.30 11.13 9.75
CA ASN A 82 -1.54 11.69 9.22
C ASN A 82 -2.57 10.60 8.92
N GLU A 83 -2.12 9.49 8.35
CA GLU A 83 -2.99 8.34 8.11
C GLU A 83 -3.52 7.73 9.40
N LEU A 84 -2.66 7.56 10.39
CA LEU A 84 -3.06 7.00 11.69
C LEU A 84 -4.10 7.88 12.40
N ILE A 85 -4.01 9.21 12.27
CA ILE A 85 -4.99 10.16 12.83
C ILE A 85 -6.33 10.07 12.08
N GLN A 86 -6.30 10.00 10.75
CA GLN A 86 -7.50 10.00 9.92
C GLN A 86 -8.20 8.64 9.88
N ARG A 87 -7.42 7.57 9.78
CA ARG A 87 -7.90 6.19 9.63
C ARG A 87 -7.02 5.22 10.43
N PRO A 88 -7.25 5.09 11.74
CA PRO A 88 -6.47 4.22 12.59
C PRO A 88 -6.39 2.79 12.05
N SER A 89 -5.15 2.29 11.86
CA SER A 89 -4.89 0.91 11.42
C SER A 89 -3.56 0.42 11.96
N LEU A 90 -3.41 -0.90 12.13
CA LEU A 90 -2.13 -1.48 12.54
C LEU A 90 -1.04 -1.26 11.49
N SER A 91 -1.40 -1.24 10.20
CA SER A 91 -0.44 -0.95 9.14
C SER A 91 0.12 0.47 9.23
N ALA A 92 -0.72 1.47 9.48
CA ALA A 92 -0.28 2.85 9.66
C ALA A 92 0.58 3.00 10.94
N LEU A 93 0.23 2.27 12.00
CA LEU A 93 0.99 2.25 13.25
C LEU A 93 2.37 1.60 13.06
N ASP A 94 2.47 0.48 12.34
CA ASP A 94 3.74 -0.17 12.00
C ASP A 94 4.64 0.75 11.18
N GLN A 95 4.09 1.39 10.15
CA GLN A 95 4.80 2.36 9.32
C GLN A 95 5.30 3.57 10.13
N LEU A 96 4.51 4.08 11.07
CA LEU A 96 4.93 5.16 11.96
C LEU A 96 6.12 4.76 12.82
N PHE A 97 6.07 3.58 13.44
CA PHE A 97 7.17 3.09 14.26
C PHE A 97 8.42 2.77 13.44
N GLU A 98 8.26 2.21 12.23
CA GLU A 98 9.37 1.97 11.31
C GLU A 98 10.10 3.28 10.96
N ALA A 99 9.35 4.32 10.57
CA ALA A 99 9.95 5.62 10.27
C ALA A 99 10.65 6.23 11.48
N GLN A 100 10.08 6.10 12.67
CA GLN A 100 10.69 6.60 13.90
C GLN A 100 11.95 5.80 14.31
N ALA A 101 11.95 4.48 14.12
CA ALA A 101 13.10 3.63 14.42
C ALA A 101 14.30 3.98 13.54
N ILE A 102 14.07 4.19 12.23
CA ILE A 102 15.10 4.57 11.26
C ILE A 102 15.59 6.01 11.51
N GLY A 103 14.67 6.92 11.88
CA GLY A 103 14.98 8.34 12.10
C GLY A 103 15.75 8.65 13.40
N LYS A 104 15.80 7.72 14.34
CA LYS A 104 16.46 7.90 15.67
C LYS A 104 17.68 7.00 15.81
N THR A 105 18.81 7.63 16.04
CA THR A 105 20.12 6.95 16.12
C THR A 105 20.44 6.29 17.47
N SER A 106 19.54 6.31 18.47
CA SER A 106 19.85 5.68 19.77
C SER A 106 18.62 5.49 20.69
N GLY A 107 18.52 4.32 21.31
CA GLY A 107 17.78 4.11 22.56
C GLY A 107 16.36 3.56 22.46
N ILE A 108 16.04 2.61 21.54
CA ILE A 108 14.65 2.23 21.28
C ILE A 108 14.40 0.71 21.44
N SER A 109 14.81 0.13 22.55
CA SER A 109 14.51 -1.31 22.76
C SER A 109 13.00 -1.61 22.83
N ASN A 110 12.17 -0.67 23.30
CA ASN A 110 10.74 -0.86 23.43
C ASN A 110 9.98 -0.66 22.09
N ILE A 111 10.45 0.21 21.19
CA ILE A 111 9.81 0.41 19.89
C ILE A 111 10.03 -0.81 18.99
N GLU A 112 11.20 -1.41 18.97
CA GLU A 112 11.47 -2.64 18.22
C GLU A 112 10.58 -3.79 18.68
N LEU A 113 10.40 -3.95 20.01
CA LEU A 113 9.50 -4.97 20.54
C LEU A 113 8.04 -4.72 20.14
N ILE A 114 7.56 -3.46 20.22
CA ILE A 114 6.21 -3.08 19.81
C ILE A 114 6.05 -3.32 18.32
N GLN A 115 7.00 -2.93 17.50
CA GLN A 115 6.99 -3.12 16.05
C GLN A 115 6.94 -4.61 15.68
N GLN A 116 7.76 -5.44 16.33
CA GLN A 116 7.74 -6.88 16.11
C GLN A 116 6.39 -7.50 16.49
N THR A 117 5.80 -7.05 17.60
CA THR A 117 4.47 -7.49 18.04
C THR A 117 3.39 -7.10 17.04
N ILE A 118 3.45 -5.88 16.50
CA ILE A 118 2.52 -5.39 15.47
C ILE A 118 2.68 -6.21 14.18
N LYS A 119 3.91 -6.41 13.70
CA LYS A 119 4.21 -7.22 12.50
C LYS A 119 3.69 -8.64 12.63
N ASN A 120 3.87 -9.26 13.79
CA ASN A 120 3.33 -10.60 14.06
C ASN A 120 1.80 -10.60 14.08
N ALA A 121 1.17 -9.55 14.63
CA ALA A 121 -0.30 -9.43 14.65
C ALA A 121 -0.89 -9.20 13.26
N ILE A 122 -0.19 -8.47 12.38
CA ILE A 122 -0.62 -8.20 10.99
C ILE A 122 -0.38 -9.42 10.10
N GLY A 123 0.78 -10.08 10.24
CA GLY A 123 1.34 -11.00 9.24
C GLY A 123 0.43 -12.16 8.85
N ASP A 124 -0.37 -12.68 9.78
CA ASP A 124 -1.27 -13.81 9.52
C ASP A 124 -2.71 -13.39 9.18
N ARG A 125 -3.06 -12.13 9.35
CA ARG A 125 -4.45 -11.68 9.30
C ARG A 125 -4.83 -10.92 8.02
N ARG A 126 -3.85 -10.53 7.21
CA ARG A 126 -4.09 -9.87 5.93
C ARG A 126 -4.45 -10.87 4.85
N PHE A 127 -5.65 -10.78 4.30
CA PHE A 127 -6.08 -11.65 3.21
C PHE A 127 -7.13 -10.98 2.32
N TYR A 128 -7.23 -11.47 1.10
CA TYR A 128 -8.32 -11.17 0.19
C TYR A 128 -9.40 -12.25 0.33
N SER A 129 -10.66 -11.89 0.29
CA SER A 129 -11.76 -12.85 0.32
C SER A 129 -12.64 -12.71 -0.90
N CYS A 130 -12.87 -13.82 -1.58
CA CYS A 130 -13.78 -13.85 -2.72
C CYS A 130 -15.21 -13.52 -2.28
N LYS A 131 -15.82 -12.49 -2.88
CA LYS A 131 -17.19 -12.05 -2.57
C LYS A 131 -18.26 -13.10 -2.91
N LYS A 132 -17.95 -14.09 -3.79
CA LYS A 132 -18.89 -15.12 -4.21
C LYS A 132 -18.84 -16.40 -3.38
N CYS A 133 -17.64 -16.89 -3.04
CA CYS A 133 -17.51 -18.18 -2.35
C CYS A 133 -16.78 -18.10 -1.01
N GLY A 134 -16.27 -16.91 -0.60
CA GLY A 134 -15.56 -16.76 0.66
C GLY A 134 -14.13 -17.29 0.66
N PHE A 135 -13.60 -17.81 -0.45
CA PHE A 135 -12.22 -18.30 -0.53
C PHE A 135 -11.24 -17.20 -0.13
N LYS A 136 -10.31 -17.51 0.77
CA LYS A 136 -9.32 -16.57 1.30
C LYS A 136 -7.96 -16.81 0.66
N ALA A 137 -7.33 -15.74 0.18
CA ALA A 137 -6.00 -15.77 -0.43
C ALA A 137 -5.09 -14.68 0.15
N LYS A 138 -3.80 -14.95 0.24
CA LYS A 138 -2.78 -13.98 0.69
C LYS A 138 -2.44 -12.92 -0.37
N GLN A 139 -2.77 -13.20 -1.63
CA GLN A 139 -2.54 -12.30 -2.77
C GLN A 139 -3.82 -12.07 -3.55
N PHE A 140 -3.87 -10.96 -4.28
CA PHE A 140 -4.98 -10.63 -5.15
C PHE A 140 -5.06 -11.59 -6.35
N HIS A 141 -6.28 -11.99 -6.72
CA HIS A 141 -6.57 -12.79 -7.90
C HIS A 141 -7.67 -12.14 -8.72
N TRP A 142 -7.44 -11.91 -10.00
CA TRP A 142 -8.47 -11.50 -10.95
C TRP A 142 -9.56 -12.55 -11.12
N HIS A 143 -9.16 -13.80 -11.01
CA HIS A 143 -9.98 -14.98 -11.22
C HIS A 143 -9.87 -15.88 -9.99
N CYS A 144 -10.97 -16.16 -9.33
CA CYS A 144 -10.99 -16.94 -8.11
C CYS A 144 -10.55 -18.38 -8.37
N PRO A 145 -9.50 -18.90 -7.72
CA PRO A 145 -9.04 -20.26 -7.96
C PRO A 145 -10.02 -21.32 -7.43
N ALA A 146 -10.94 -20.96 -6.54
CA ALA A 146 -11.89 -21.91 -5.95
C ALA A 146 -13.23 -21.99 -6.73
N CYS A 147 -13.82 -20.85 -7.11
CA CYS A 147 -15.13 -20.84 -7.76
C CYS A 147 -15.10 -20.31 -9.20
N ASN A 148 -13.92 -20.05 -9.74
CA ASN A 148 -13.69 -19.62 -11.13
C ASN A 148 -14.36 -18.28 -11.52
N SER A 149 -14.77 -17.47 -10.55
CA SER A 149 -15.43 -16.20 -10.80
C SER A 149 -14.43 -15.10 -11.06
N TRP A 150 -14.68 -14.28 -12.08
CA TRP A 150 -13.91 -13.08 -12.39
C TRP A 150 -14.27 -11.93 -11.47
N GLU A 151 -13.28 -11.04 -11.19
CA GLU A 151 -13.44 -9.79 -10.42
C GLU A 151 -14.18 -9.97 -9.10
N SER A 152 -14.02 -11.14 -8.50
CA SER A 152 -14.72 -11.50 -7.25
C SER A 152 -13.93 -11.20 -5.98
N PHE A 153 -12.67 -10.79 -6.10
CA PHE A 153 -11.86 -10.30 -4.99
C PHE A 153 -11.95 -8.78 -4.91
N PRO A 154 -12.00 -8.20 -3.68
CA PRO A 154 -11.83 -6.75 -3.53
C PRO A 154 -10.42 -6.34 -3.96
N SER A 155 -10.24 -5.10 -4.41
CA SER A 155 -8.93 -4.54 -4.78
C SER A 155 -7.99 -4.38 -3.57
N GLU A 156 -8.56 -4.28 -2.38
CA GLU A 156 -7.82 -4.17 -1.13
C GLU A 156 -8.01 -5.39 -0.22
N PRO A 157 -6.95 -5.81 0.50
CA PRO A 157 -7.06 -6.88 1.47
C PRO A 157 -7.93 -6.46 2.67
N ILE A 158 -8.58 -7.43 3.28
CA ILE A 158 -9.34 -7.23 4.52
C ILE A 158 -8.34 -7.09 5.68
N ASP A 159 -8.45 -5.99 6.42
CA ASP A 159 -7.72 -5.71 7.65
C ASP A 159 -8.65 -6.06 8.84
N ILE A 160 -8.36 -7.14 9.55
CA ILE A 160 -9.28 -7.76 10.53
C ILE A 160 -9.63 -6.85 11.73
N ILE A 161 -8.99 -5.70 11.89
CA ILE A 161 -9.18 -4.87 13.08
C ILE A 161 -10.41 -3.95 13.01
N MET A 162 -11.01 -3.78 11.83
CA MET A 162 -12.15 -2.87 11.65
C MET A 162 -13.51 -3.58 11.54
N ASP A 163 -13.56 -4.89 11.48
CA ASP A 163 -14.83 -5.64 11.35
C ASP A 163 -15.36 -6.20 12.68
N ASN A 164 -15.16 -5.51 13.81
CA ASN A 164 -15.98 -5.71 15.00
C ASN A 164 -17.29 -4.90 14.84
N LYS A 165 -18.07 -5.20 13.83
CA LYS A 165 -19.53 -5.08 13.92
C LYS A 165 -20.07 -6.39 14.47
N ILE A 166 -20.18 -6.48 15.80
CA ILE A 166 -21.14 -7.31 16.51
C ILE A 166 -22.53 -6.74 16.28
#